data_48833da48834efb232d213c3cc8cf667
#
_entry.id   48833da48834efb232d213c3cc8cf667
#
_cell.length_a   1.000
_cell.length_b   1.000
_cell.length_c   1.000
_cell.angle_alpha   90.00
_cell.angle_beta   90.00
_cell.angle_gamma   90.00
#
_symmetry.space_group_name_H-M   'P 1'
#
loop_
_entity.id
_entity.type
_entity.pdbx_description
1 polymer ?
#
loop_
_entity_poly.entity_id
_entity_poly.type
_entity_poly.pdbx_seq_one_letter_code
_entity_poly.pdbx_strand_id
1 'polypeptide(L)'
;MDMTAKKTMKFGKLSIVLSTHAAQFEAVAFKGDFESNLAKIAGLGYEGVELAIRDPVLVDGDKLKIKLTAQSLKVPAIGTGQAWGEERLSFTCPDLAIRKAAISRIKSQIEFAQKFNALVIIGLIRGVSPTGQAKDQSIRWLIESLQDCLEIASAQGVCMALEPLNRYETDLIHTVGEGLELIHQIGSPNLGLLLDTFHMNIEEPDMQDSIFRAGEQIFHFHVADSNRWYPGGGHLDFKTILHALKSTGYQGWISGEFLPVPDADTAAQKSITHLKRLLP
;
A
#
# COMPACT_ATOMS: atom_id res chain seq x y z
N MET A 1 8.98 -8.98 -40.46
CA MET A 1 9.23 -7.93 -39.44
C MET A 1 7.92 -7.71 -38.73
N ASP A 2 7.71 -8.43 -37.66
CA ASP A 2 6.47 -8.32 -36.87
C ASP A 2 6.75 -7.31 -35.74
N MET A 3 6.32 -6.09 -35.95
CA MET A 3 6.30 -5.08 -34.91
C MET A 3 5.12 -5.35 -34.01
N THR A 4 5.31 -6.26 -33.03
CA THR A 4 4.35 -6.43 -31.95
C THR A 4 4.15 -5.08 -31.26
N ALA A 5 2.99 -4.50 -31.48
CA ALA A 5 2.54 -3.27 -30.81
C ALA A 5 2.67 -3.49 -29.30
N LYS A 6 3.67 -2.92 -28.64
CA LYS A 6 3.71 -2.77 -27.20
C LYS A 6 2.42 -2.03 -26.82
N LYS A 7 1.49 -2.78 -26.24
CA LYS A 7 0.28 -2.22 -25.64
C LYS A 7 0.76 -1.21 -24.61
N THR A 8 0.73 0.08 -24.93
CA THR A 8 1.09 1.15 -24.01
C THR A 8 0.16 1.02 -22.81
N MET A 9 0.67 0.53 -21.69
CA MET A 9 -0.11 0.47 -20.47
C MET A 9 -0.42 1.91 -20.05
N LYS A 10 -1.68 2.18 -19.77
CA LYS A 10 -2.18 3.50 -19.42
C LYS A 10 -1.66 3.89 -18.04
N PHE A 11 -0.92 5.00 -17.92
CA PHE A 11 -0.59 5.62 -16.64
C PHE A 11 -1.86 6.08 -15.93
N GLY A 12 -1.90 5.95 -14.60
CA GLY A 12 -2.96 6.51 -13.78
C GLY A 12 -4.18 5.61 -13.59
N LYS A 13 -3.99 4.30 -13.44
CA LYS A 13 -5.05 3.41 -12.93
C LYS A 13 -5.35 3.78 -11.48
N LEU A 14 -6.62 4.07 -11.19
CA LEU A 14 -7.05 4.54 -9.88
C LEU A 14 -7.72 3.42 -9.07
N SER A 15 -7.28 3.27 -7.83
CA SER A 15 -7.89 2.42 -6.81
C SER A 15 -8.15 3.20 -5.52
N ILE A 16 -8.86 2.59 -4.60
CA ILE A 16 -9.12 3.15 -3.27
C ILE A 16 -9.15 2.03 -2.25
N VAL A 17 -8.71 2.32 -1.02
CA VAL A 17 -8.67 1.33 0.06
C VAL A 17 -10.07 1.02 0.56
N LEU A 18 -10.37 -0.28 0.64
CA LEU A 18 -11.60 -0.85 1.17
C LEU A 18 -11.27 -1.92 2.21
N SER A 19 -11.77 -1.79 3.42
CA SER A 19 -11.64 -2.84 4.43
C SER A 19 -12.64 -3.97 4.21
N THR A 20 -12.16 -5.21 4.33
CA THR A 20 -13.01 -6.42 4.26
C THR A 20 -13.84 -6.65 5.52
N HIS A 21 -13.62 -5.88 6.57
CA HIS A 21 -14.33 -5.95 7.85
C HIS A 21 -14.37 -4.56 8.52
N ALA A 22 -15.04 -4.47 9.66
CA ALA A 22 -15.02 -3.25 10.47
C ALA A 22 -13.61 -3.00 11.01
N ALA A 23 -12.92 -2.00 10.48
CA ALA A 23 -11.54 -1.65 10.84
C ALA A 23 -11.50 -0.43 11.76
N GLN A 24 -10.57 -0.46 12.73
CA GLN A 24 -10.31 0.68 13.61
C GLN A 24 -9.46 1.76 12.94
N PHE A 25 -8.61 1.39 11.97
CA PHE A 25 -7.75 2.32 11.26
C PHE A 25 -8.58 3.37 10.51
N GLU A 26 -8.32 4.66 10.79
CA GLU A 26 -9.19 5.76 10.36
C GLU A 26 -9.03 6.11 8.88
N ALA A 27 -7.82 6.02 8.32
CA ALA A 27 -7.52 6.42 6.94
C ALA A 27 -7.98 5.41 5.88
N VAL A 28 -8.95 4.57 6.19
CA VAL A 28 -9.67 3.71 5.25
C VAL A 28 -11.04 4.31 4.98
N ALA A 29 -11.25 4.84 3.78
CA ALA A 29 -12.48 5.54 3.44
C ALA A 29 -13.72 4.64 3.51
N PHE A 30 -13.61 3.40 3.02
CA PHE A 30 -14.71 2.47 2.98
C PHE A 30 -14.53 1.31 3.96
N LYS A 31 -15.49 1.16 4.88
CA LYS A 31 -15.57 0.10 5.90
C LYS A 31 -17.02 -0.38 6.03
N GLY A 32 -17.23 -1.55 6.60
CA GLY A 32 -18.58 -2.06 6.90
C GLY A 32 -19.21 -2.82 5.74
N ASP A 33 -20.34 -2.36 5.20
CA ASP A 33 -21.06 -3.07 4.12
C ASP A 33 -20.21 -3.19 2.85
N PHE A 34 -19.52 -4.32 2.75
CA PHE A 34 -18.54 -4.58 1.70
C PHE A 34 -19.17 -4.57 0.30
N GLU A 35 -20.34 -5.14 0.12
CA GLU A 35 -20.99 -5.25 -1.20
C GLU A 35 -21.49 -3.89 -1.70
N SER A 36 -22.15 -3.15 -0.81
CA SER A 36 -22.59 -1.78 -1.12
C SER A 36 -21.40 -0.90 -1.48
N ASN A 37 -20.32 -0.99 -0.71
CA ASN A 37 -19.10 -0.21 -0.96
C ASN A 37 -18.43 -0.57 -2.28
N LEU A 38 -18.38 -1.85 -2.68
CA LEU A 38 -17.88 -2.25 -4.00
C LEU A 38 -18.70 -1.62 -5.14
N ALA A 39 -20.02 -1.66 -5.04
CA ALA A 39 -20.91 -1.07 -6.05
C ALA A 39 -20.72 0.46 -6.15
N LYS A 40 -20.56 1.14 -5.02
CA LYS A 40 -20.29 2.59 -4.97
C LYS A 40 -18.94 2.92 -5.62
N ILE A 41 -17.87 2.21 -5.25
CA ILE A 41 -16.52 2.42 -5.79
C ILE A 41 -16.52 2.23 -7.31
N ALA A 42 -17.14 1.17 -7.82
CA ALA A 42 -17.29 0.94 -9.24
C ALA A 42 -18.11 2.05 -9.92
N GLY A 43 -19.23 2.46 -9.32
CA GLY A 43 -20.09 3.53 -9.82
C GLY A 43 -19.40 4.90 -9.89
N LEU A 44 -18.44 5.17 -8.99
CA LEU A 44 -17.58 6.36 -9.03
C LEU A 44 -16.54 6.30 -10.15
N GLY A 45 -16.31 5.12 -10.73
CA GLY A 45 -15.40 4.91 -11.84
C GLY A 45 -13.94 4.69 -11.43
N TYR A 46 -13.70 4.14 -10.25
CA TYR A 46 -12.43 3.50 -9.88
C TYR A 46 -12.25 2.21 -10.69
N GLU A 47 -11.01 1.88 -11.02
CA GLU A 47 -10.65 0.67 -11.78
C GLU A 47 -10.26 -0.48 -10.84
N GLY A 48 -10.01 -0.20 -9.56
CA GLY A 48 -9.63 -1.20 -8.58
C GLY A 48 -9.98 -0.82 -7.14
N VAL A 49 -9.86 -1.81 -6.28
CA VAL A 49 -9.94 -1.67 -4.83
C VAL A 49 -8.69 -2.27 -4.21
N GLU A 50 -8.04 -1.53 -3.35
CA GLU A 50 -7.01 -2.07 -2.47
C GLU A 50 -7.69 -2.65 -1.24
N LEU A 51 -7.37 -3.88 -0.91
CA LEU A 51 -8.05 -4.58 0.17
C LEU A 51 -7.26 -4.49 1.47
N ALA A 52 -7.80 -3.81 2.47
CA ALA A 52 -7.26 -3.87 3.82
C ALA A 52 -7.79 -5.14 4.52
N ILE A 53 -6.91 -6.12 4.72
CA ILE A 53 -7.26 -7.44 5.25
C ILE A 53 -6.47 -7.70 6.53
N ARG A 54 -7.17 -7.84 7.65
CA ARG A 54 -6.56 -8.23 8.92
C ARG A 54 -6.02 -9.66 8.88
N ASP A 55 -6.89 -10.61 8.55
CA ASP A 55 -6.56 -12.02 8.44
C ASP A 55 -7.20 -12.64 7.19
N PRO A 56 -6.41 -13.11 6.21
CA PRO A 56 -6.93 -13.66 4.97
C PRO A 56 -7.68 -14.99 5.18
N VAL A 57 -7.44 -15.71 6.27
CA VAL A 57 -8.19 -16.95 6.59
C VAL A 57 -9.67 -16.67 6.83
N LEU A 58 -10.02 -15.45 7.24
CA LEU A 58 -11.41 -15.02 7.47
C LEU A 58 -12.12 -14.55 6.20
N VAL A 59 -11.42 -14.53 5.05
CA VAL A 59 -11.96 -14.02 3.78
C VAL A 59 -12.05 -15.14 2.75
N ASP A 60 -13.27 -15.41 2.29
CA ASP A 60 -13.49 -16.34 1.17
C ASP A 60 -13.02 -15.68 -0.16
N GLY A 61 -11.79 -15.99 -0.55
CA GLY A 61 -11.15 -15.39 -1.73
C GLY A 61 -11.88 -15.68 -3.04
N ASP A 62 -12.53 -16.83 -3.17
CA ASP A 62 -13.23 -17.20 -4.41
C ASP A 62 -14.56 -16.44 -4.54
N LYS A 63 -15.31 -16.31 -3.45
CA LYS A 63 -16.50 -15.43 -3.43
C LYS A 63 -16.12 -13.98 -3.67
N LEU A 64 -15.03 -13.54 -3.06
CA LEU A 64 -14.52 -12.18 -3.26
C LEU A 64 -14.19 -11.92 -4.73
N LYS A 65 -13.49 -12.85 -5.39
CA LYS A 65 -13.14 -12.76 -6.82
C LYS A 65 -14.36 -12.65 -7.71
N ILE A 66 -15.42 -13.40 -7.41
CA ILE A 66 -16.70 -13.32 -8.14
C ILE A 66 -17.31 -11.92 -8.01
N LYS A 67 -17.38 -11.38 -6.78
CA LYS A 67 -17.94 -10.04 -6.52
C LYS A 67 -17.15 -8.93 -7.22
N LEU A 68 -15.84 -8.97 -7.16
CA LEU A 68 -14.94 -8.02 -7.83
C LEU A 68 -15.10 -8.07 -9.36
N THR A 69 -15.18 -9.29 -9.92
CA THR A 69 -15.37 -9.50 -11.36
C THR A 69 -16.71 -8.94 -11.83
N ALA A 70 -17.78 -9.14 -11.05
CA ALA A 70 -19.11 -8.59 -11.36
C ALA A 70 -19.12 -7.05 -11.42
N GLN A 71 -18.24 -6.39 -10.67
CA GLN A 71 -18.07 -4.93 -10.68
C GLN A 71 -16.92 -4.46 -11.60
N SER A 72 -16.26 -5.35 -12.32
CA SER A 72 -15.07 -5.06 -13.16
C SER A 72 -13.92 -4.40 -12.38
N LEU A 73 -13.83 -4.64 -11.08
CA LEU A 73 -12.79 -4.11 -10.20
C LEU A 73 -11.62 -5.08 -10.10
N LYS A 74 -10.39 -4.54 -10.08
CA LYS A 74 -9.15 -5.30 -9.82
C LYS A 74 -8.65 -5.05 -8.41
N VAL A 75 -7.78 -5.94 -7.91
CA VAL A 75 -7.10 -5.76 -6.62
C VAL A 75 -5.62 -5.50 -6.90
N PRO A 76 -5.14 -4.25 -6.75
CA PRO A 76 -3.72 -3.94 -6.93
C PRO A 76 -2.86 -4.40 -5.76
N ALA A 77 -3.37 -4.30 -4.54
CA ALA A 77 -2.61 -4.51 -3.33
C ALA A 77 -3.47 -5.04 -2.17
N ILE A 78 -2.81 -5.71 -1.24
CA ILE A 78 -3.37 -6.13 0.05
C ILE A 78 -2.66 -5.38 1.16
N GLY A 79 -3.40 -4.54 1.87
CA GLY A 79 -2.94 -3.80 3.05
C GLY A 79 -2.98 -4.68 4.31
N THR A 80 -1.89 -4.70 5.08
CA THR A 80 -1.68 -5.60 6.23
C THR A 80 -1.66 -4.88 7.59
N GLY A 81 -1.77 -3.55 7.60
CA GLY A 81 -1.61 -2.73 8.81
C GLY A 81 -2.58 -3.07 9.96
N GLN A 82 -3.74 -3.62 9.66
CA GLN A 82 -4.73 -4.01 10.67
C GLN A 82 -4.24 -5.16 11.58
N ALA A 83 -3.36 -6.03 11.10
CA ALA A 83 -2.75 -7.08 11.93
C ALA A 83 -1.88 -6.48 13.05
N TRP A 84 -1.21 -5.35 12.79
CA TRP A 84 -0.54 -4.57 13.84
C TRP A 84 -1.55 -3.85 14.74
N GLY A 85 -2.48 -3.09 14.15
CA GLY A 85 -3.42 -2.25 14.89
C GLY A 85 -4.28 -3.03 15.87
N GLU A 86 -4.82 -4.16 15.44
CA GLU A 86 -5.82 -4.93 16.20
C GLU A 86 -5.24 -6.15 16.94
N GLU A 87 -4.17 -6.77 16.41
CA GLU A 87 -3.59 -8.00 16.98
C GLU A 87 -2.16 -7.82 17.50
N ARG A 88 -1.56 -6.65 17.32
CA ARG A 88 -0.19 -6.33 17.73
C ARG A 88 0.88 -7.25 17.12
N LEU A 89 0.59 -7.85 15.97
CA LEU A 89 1.58 -8.61 15.23
C LEU A 89 2.67 -7.68 14.68
N SER A 90 3.93 -8.01 14.91
CA SER A 90 5.05 -7.13 14.57
C SER A 90 6.30 -7.91 14.25
N PHE A 91 7.02 -7.50 13.21
CA PHE A 91 8.32 -8.03 12.85
C PHE A 91 9.43 -7.63 13.83
N THR A 92 9.23 -6.59 14.62
CA THR A 92 10.24 -6.07 15.56
C THR A 92 9.91 -6.32 17.03
N CYS A 93 8.88 -7.13 17.33
CA CYS A 93 8.55 -7.49 18.70
C CYS A 93 9.69 -8.28 19.34
N PRO A 94 10.09 -8.01 20.62
CA PRO A 94 11.08 -8.80 21.33
C PRO A 94 10.66 -10.27 21.51
N ASP A 95 9.36 -10.52 21.63
CA ASP A 95 8.82 -11.86 21.70
C ASP A 95 8.90 -12.55 20.33
N LEU A 96 9.69 -13.62 20.27
CA LEU A 96 9.87 -14.43 19.07
C LEU A 96 8.56 -15.06 18.59
N ALA A 97 7.63 -15.40 19.49
CA ALA A 97 6.35 -15.98 19.11
C ALA A 97 5.49 -14.99 18.33
N ILE A 98 5.48 -13.70 18.74
CA ILE A 98 4.78 -12.64 18.04
C ILE A 98 5.42 -12.36 16.68
N ARG A 99 6.77 -12.32 16.57
CA ARG A 99 7.46 -12.18 15.28
C ARG A 99 7.10 -13.32 14.32
N LYS A 100 7.15 -14.58 14.80
CA LYS A 100 6.77 -15.75 13.99
C LYS A 100 5.31 -15.68 13.54
N ALA A 101 4.40 -15.25 14.41
CA ALA A 101 2.99 -15.07 14.06
C ALA A 101 2.82 -13.97 12.99
N ALA A 102 3.56 -12.86 13.08
CA ALA A 102 3.57 -11.81 12.07
C ALA A 102 4.08 -12.33 10.71
N ILE A 103 5.19 -13.09 10.69
CA ILE A 103 5.73 -13.73 9.47
C ILE A 103 4.70 -14.70 8.88
N SER A 104 4.09 -15.56 9.71
CA SER A 104 3.04 -16.48 9.25
C SER A 104 1.84 -15.75 8.64
N ARG A 105 1.42 -14.64 9.25
CA ARG A 105 0.34 -13.78 8.73
C ARG A 105 0.69 -13.23 7.36
N ILE A 106 1.89 -12.69 7.17
CA ILE A 106 2.31 -12.16 5.87
C ILE A 106 2.43 -13.27 4.83
N LYS A 107 2.93 -14.46 5.18
CA LYS A 107 2.94 -15.61 4.27
C LYS A 107 1.53 -15.98 3.80
N SER A 108 0.54 -15.99 4.70
CA SER A 108 -0.87 -16.21 4.34
C SER A 108 -1.43 -15.06 3.47
N GLN A 109 -1.02 -13.81 3.71
CA GLN A 109 -1.39 -12.68 2.84
C GLN A 109 -0.79 -12.82 1.43
N ILE A 110 0.44 -13.31 1.31
CA ILE A 110 1.09 -13.57 0.01
C ILE A 110 0.31 -14.65 -0.77
N GLU A 111 -0.04 -15.77 -0.12
CA GLU A 111 -0.85 -16.82 -0.73
C GLU A 111 -2.23 -16.30 -1.18
N PHE A 112 -2.83 -15.44 -0.38
CA PHE A 112 -4.09 -14.80 -0.74
C PHE A 112 -3.94 -13.82 -1.90
N ALA A 113 -2.90 -12.98 -1.88
CA ALA A 113 -2.62 -11.98 -2.91
C ALA A 113 -2.38 -12.60 -4.29
N GLN A 114 -1.75 -13.78 -4.37
CA GLN A 114 -1.53 -14.52 -5.59
C GLN A 114 -2.83 -14.74 -6.38
N LYS A 115 -3.96 -15.01 -5.71
CA LYS A 115 -5.27 -15.23 -6.34
C LYS A 115 -5.74 -14.04 -7.18
N PHE A 116 -5.25 -12.84 -6.87
CA PHE A 116 -5.65 -11.57 -7.48
C PHE A 116 -4.56 -10.91 -8.32
N ASN A 117 -3.36 -11.50 -8.41
CA ASN A 117 -2.15 -10.86 -8.92
C ASN A 117 -1.86 -9.52 -8.21
N ALA A 118 -2.13 -9.46 -6.92
CA ALA A 118 -1.93 -8.29 -6.07
C ALA A 118 -0.55 -8.36 -5.41
N LEU A 119 -0.02 -7.19 -5.04
CA LEU A 119 1.14 -7.13 -4.14
C LEU A 119 0.69 -7.10 -2.67
N VAL A 120 1.64 -7.32 -1.75
CA VAL A 120 1.41 -7.24 -0.30
C VAL A 120 2.15 -6.04 0.27
N ILE A 121 1.43 -5.18 0.99
CA ILE A 121 1.98 -3.97 1.60
C ILE A 121 2.56 -4.31 2.98
N ILE A 122 3.78 -3.87 3.23
CA ILE A 122 4.45 -3.94 4.52
C ILE A 122 4.54 -2.52 5.10
N GLY A 123 3.46 -2.10 5.75
CA GLY A 123 3.33 -0.86 6.48
C GLY A 123 3.58 -1.05 7.99
N LEU A 124 2.57 -0.78 8.81
CA LEU A 124 2.66 -0.82 10.29
C LEU A 124 3.03 -2.19 10.87
N ILE A 125 2.83 -3.30 10.16
CA ILE A 125 3.22 -4.63 10.64
C ILE A 125 4.73 -4.77 10.84
N ARG A 126 5.56 -3.89 10.22
CA ARG A 126 7.00 -3.84 10.55
C ARG A 126 7.23 -3.57 12.04
N GLY A 127 6.30 -2.84 12.71
CA GLY A 127 6.35 -2.50 14.10
C GLY A 127 7.15 -1.24 14.40
N VAL A 128 7.54 -1.12 15.67
CA VAL A 128 8.36 -0.04 16.23
C VAL A 128 9.51 -0.65 17.02
N SER A 129 10.56 0.13 17.29
CA SER A 129 11.63 -0.32 18.22
C SER A 129 11.08 -0.39 19.63
N PRO A 130 11.18 -1.54 20.31
CA PRO A 130 10.73 -1.67 21.68
C PRO A 130 11.53 -0.76 22.63
N THR A 131 10.89 -0.23 23.66
CA THR A 131 11.55 0.60 24.66
C THR A 131 12.76 -0.10 25.27
N GLY A 132 13.91 0.56 25.26
CA GLY A 132 15.18 -0.01 25.76
C GLY A 132 15.90 -0.95 24.78
N GLN A 133 15.33 -1.23 23.61
CA GLN A 133 15.98 -2.00 22.55
C GLN A 133 16.77 -1.09 21.60
N ALA A 134 17.98 -1.52 21.22
CA ALA A 134 18.74 -0.81 20.21
C ALA A 134 18.03 -0.85 18.84
N LYS A 135 17.93 0.27 18.15
CA LYS A 135 17.30 0.38 16.82
C LYS A 135 17.89 -0.62 15.81
N ASP A 136 19.20 -0.82 15.84
CA ASP A 136 19.89 -1.79 14.98
C ASP A 136 19.38 -3.23 15.15
N GLN A 137 18.97 -3.62 16.36
CA GLN A 137 18.40 -4.94 16.59
C GLN A 137 17.00 -5.05 15.96
N SER A 138 16.21 -4.00 16.05
CA SER A 138 14.89 -3.95 15.40
C SER A 138 15.02 -4.02 13.87
N ILE A 139 16.00 -3.33 13.30
CA ILE A 139 16.29 -3.41 11.86
C ILE A 139 16.74 -4.83 11.47
N ARG A 140 17.58 -5.51 12.26
CA ARG A 140 17.95 -6.91 12.00
C ARG A 140 16.73 -7.83 11.99
N TRP A 141 15.85 -7.73 12.98
CA TRP A 141 14.62 -8.53 13.03
C TRP A 141 13.67 -8.22 11.85
N LEU A 142 13.59 -6.96 11.44
CA LEU A 142 12.82 -6.56 10.26
C LEU A 142 13.37 -7.23 8.99
N ILE A 143 14.69 -7.17 8.78
CA ILE A 143 15.35 -7.78 7.62
C ILE A 143 15.13 -9.29 7.60
N GLU A 144 15.38 -9.98 8.71
CA GLU A 144 15.17 -11.44 8.85
C GLU A 144 13.71 -11.82 8.53
N SER A 145 12.75 -11.06 9.07
CA SER A 145 11.32 -11.31 8.83
C SER A 145 10.92 -11.07 7.37
N LEU A 146 11.46 -10.02 6.75
CA LEU A 146 11.21 -9.74 5.33
C LEU A 146 11.80 -10.84 4.43
N GLN A 147 13.03 -11.31 4.72
CA GLN A 147 13.68 -12.39 3.98
C GLN A 147 12.87 -13.68 4.04
N ASP A 148 12.39 -14.06 5.23
CA ASP A 148 11.50 -15.21 5.44
C ASP A 148 10.19 -15.12 4.61
N CYS A 149 9.62 -13.93 4.49
CA CYS A 149 8.42 -13.70 3.68
C CYS A 149 8.73 -13.72 2.18
N LEU A 150 9.88 -13.15 1.78
CA LEU A 150 10.30 -13.04 0.39
C LEU A 150 10.61 -14.39 -0.26
N GLU A 151 11.00 -15.41 0.50
CA GLU A 151 11.14 -16.79 -0.01
C GLU A 151 9.81 -17.28 -0.62
N ILE A 152 8.70 -17.10 0.09
CA ILE A 152 7.36 -17.50 -0.38
C ILE A 152 6.88 -16.55 -1.48
N ALA A 153 7.09 -15.24 -1.34
CA ALA A 153 6.70 -14.25 -2.32
C ALA A 153 7.34 -14.53 -3.69
N SER A 154 8.65 -14.80 -3.71
CA SER A 154 9.38 -15.16 -4.93
C SER A 154 8.85 -16.46 -5.56
N ALA A 155 8.63 -17.50 -4.74
CA ALA A 155 8.14 -18.79 -5.22
C ALA A 155 6.74 -18.67 -5.86
N GLN A 156 5.92 -17.73 -5.39
CA GLN A 156 4.55 -17.51 -5.88
C GLN A 156 4.42 -16.37 -6.91
N GLY A 157 5.52 -15.68 -7.23
CA GLY A 157 5.51 -14.54 -8.15
C GLY A 157 4.75 -13.32 -7.59
N VAL A 158 4.68 -13.18 -6.28
CA VAL A 158 4.06 -12.05 -5.59
C VAL A 158 5.13 -11.02 -5.23
N CYS A 159 4.84 -9.75 -5.41
CA CYS A 159 5.68 -8.66 -4.95
C CYS A 159 5.24 -8.17 -3.57
N MET A 160 6.20 -7.64 -2.81
CA MET A 160 5.96 -6.93 -1.56
C MET A 160 6.38 -5.47 -1.71
N ALA A 161 5.65 -4.55 -1.10
CA ALA A 161 5.97 -3.14 -1.09
C ALA A 161 6.16 -2.65 0.35
N LEU A 162 7.38 -2.24 0.70
CA LEU A 162 7.70 -1.61 1.98
C LEU A 162 7.27 -0.15 1.91
N GLU A 163 6.53 0.30 2.89
CA GLU A 163 6.03 1.67 2.97
C GLU A 163 6.86 2.49 3.98
N PRO A 164 7.64 3.48 3.60
CA PRO A 164 8.16 4.47 4.55
C PRO A 164 7.00 5.21 5.23
N LEU A 165 6.99 5.22 6.56
CA LEU A 165 5.91 5.82 7.36
C LEU A 165 6.45 7.00 8.16
N ASN A 166 5.60 7.99 8.43
CA ASN A 166 5.97 9.16 9.17
C ASN A 166 6.38 8.85 10.64
N ARG A 167 7.16 9.75 11.22
CA ARG A 167 7.74 9.67 12.58
C ARG A 167 6.73 9.58 13.72
N TYR A 168 5.44 9.84 13.46
CA TYR A 168 4.40 9.75 14.48
C TYR A 168 3.80 8.34 14.57
N GLU A 169 3.99 7.52 13.53
CA GLU A 169 3.43 6.16 13.43
C GLU A 169 4.46 5.07 13.70
N THR A 170 5.74 5.31 13.42
CA THR A 170 6.85 4.38 13.69
C THR A 170 8.13 5.17 13.97
N ASP A 171 9.17 4.51 14.47
CA ASP A 171 10.53 5.03 14.57
C ASP A 171 11.51 4.38 13.59
N LEU A 172 10.95 3.60 12.62
CA LEU A 172 11.72 2.80 11.65
C LEU A 172 11.33 3.14 10.22
N ILE A 173 12.33 3.49 9.39
CA ILE A 173 12.17 3.72 7.94
C ILE A 173 11.11 4.79 7.65
N HIS A 174 11.53 6.03 7.73
CA HIS A 174 10.68 7.20 7.53
C HIS A 174 10.74 7.75 6.11
N THR A 175 11.94 7.73 5.53
CA THR A 175 12.19 8.36 4.24
C THR A 175 12.33 7.33 3.12
N VAL A 176 12.11 7.78 1.90
CA VAL A 176 12.38 7.00 0.68
C VAL A 176 13.85 6.56 0.66
N GLY A 177 14.78 7.42 1.11
CA GLY A 177 16.20 7.08 1.20
C GLY A 177 16.45 5.88 2.12
N GLU A 178 15.92 5.90 3.34
CA GLU A 178 16.02 4.77 4.28
C GLU A 178 15.37 3.49 3.72
N GLY A 179 14.22 3.63 3.06
CA GLY A 179 13.55 2.52 2.39
C GLY A 179 14.41 1.90 1.28
N LEU A 180 15.03 2.72 0.43
CA LEU A 180 15.94 2.28 -0.63
C LEU A 180 17.17 1.55 -0.07
N GLU A 181 17.77 2.06 0.99
CA GLU A 181 18.90 1.41 1.66
C GLU A 181 18.52 0.01 2.16
N LEU A 182 17.35 -0.12 2.80
CA LEU A 182 16.87 -1.41 3.30
C LEU A 182 16.59 -2.41 2.18
N ILE A 183 15.85 -2.01 1.13
CA ILE A 183 15.54 -2.93 0.02
C ILE A 183 16.80 -3.33 -0.75
N HIS A 184 17.78 -2.44 -0.91
CA HIS A 184 19.07 -2.76 -1.52
C HIS A 184 19.88 -3.73 -0.66
N GLN A 185 19.85 -3.57 0.68
CA GLN A 185 20.52 -4.50 1.60
C GLN A 185 19.91 -5.91 1.52
N ILE A 186 18.59 -6.02 1.34
CA ILE A 186 17.89 -7.31 1.17
C ILE A 186 18.15 -7.90 -0.21
N GLY A 187 18.18 -7.07 -1.27
CA GLY A 187 18.55 -7.46 -2.62
C GLY A 187 17.55 -8.37 -3.34
N SER A 188 16.27 -8.35 -2.97
CA SER A 188 15.25 -9.16 -3.63
C SER A 188 14.51 -8.37 -4.71
N PRO A 189 14.34 -8.91 -5.94
CA PRO A 189 13.56 -8.26 -6.98
C PRO A 189 12.05 -8.24 -6.69
N ASN A 190 11.59 -9.00 -5.69
CA ASN A 190 10.20 -9.04 -5.28
C ASN A 190 9.87 -8.03 -4.15
N LEU A 191 10.85 -7.20 -3.75
CA LEU A 191 10.65 -6.16 -2.75
C LEU A 191 10.94 -4.79 -3.36
N GLY A 192 9.94 -3.91 -3.33
CA GLY A 192 10.05 -2.51 -3.70
C GLY A 192 9.43 -1.61 -2.64
N LEU A 193 9.16 -0.36 -3.02
CA LEU A 193 8.57 0.65 -2.13
C LEU A 193 7.11 0.93 -2.49
N LEU A 194 6.31 1.18 -1.46
CA LEU A 194 5.10 1.96 -1.56
C LEU A 194 5.44 3.38 -1.11
N LEU A 195 5.13 4.38 -1.92
CA LEU A 195 5.25 5.79 -1.54
C LEU A 195 3.86 6.36 -1.26
N ASP A 196 3.68 6.99 -0.10
CA ASP A 196 2.44 7.68 0.28
C ASP A 196 2.68 9.18 0.41
N THR A 197 1.91 9.97 -0.31
CA THR A 197 2.03 11.43 -0.34
C THR A 197 1.81 12.09 1.02
N PHE A 198 1.00 11.50 1.91
CA PHE A 198 0.81 12.01 3.27
C PHE A 198 2.07 11.80 4.13
N HIS A 199 2.65 10.61 4.09
CA HIS A 199 3.89 10.33 4.83
C HIS A 199 5.07 11.13 4.27
N MET A 200 5.20 11.20 2.95
CA MET A 200 6.24 11.99 2.28
C MET A 200 6.13 13.49 2.60
N ASN A 201 4.91 14.03 2.73
CA ASN A 201 4.71 15.44 3.11
C ASN A 201 5.28 15.78 4.49
N ILE A 202 5.41 14.80 5.38
CA ILE A 202 5.96 14.98 6.73
C ILE A 202 7.48 14.77 6.73
N GLU A 203 7.98 13.81 5.97
CA GLU A 203 9.35 13.30 6.09
C GLU A 203 10.30 13.74 4.98
N GLU A 204 9.79 14.00 3.77
CA GLU A 204 10.66 14.31 2.63
C GLU A 204 10.88 15.82 2.48
N PRO A 205 12.14 16.27 2.36
CA PRO A 205 12.43 17.68 2.06
C PRO A 205 11.90 18.12 0.69
N ASP A 206 11.95 17.23 -0.30
CA ASP A 206 11.41 17.40 -1.64
C ASP A 206 10.80 16.08 -2.11
N MET A 207 9.49 16.10 -2.28
CA MET A 207 8.73 14.90 -2.66
C MET A 207 9.03 14.46 -4.10
N GLN A 208 9.29 15.41 -4.99
CA GLN A 208 9.59 15.08 -6.40
C GLN A 208 10.95 14.42 -6.52
N ASP A 209 11.97 14.97 -5.87
CA ASP A 209 13.30 14.37 -5.83
C ASP A 209 13.26 12.94 -5.24
N SER A 210 12.48 12.75 -4.18
CA SER A 210 12.31 11.44 -3.55
C SER A 210 11.61 10.44 -4.49
N ILE A 211 10.58 10.87 -5.24
CA ILE A 211 9.94 10.05 -6.28
C ILE A 211 10.95 9.69 -7.39
N PHE A 212 11.75 10.63 -7.89
CA PHE A 212 12.76 10.36 -8.90
C PHE A 212 13.85 9.40 -8.40
N ARG A 213 14.29 9.57 -7.14
CA ARG A 213 15.26 8.67 -6.51
C ARG A 213 14.74 7.24 -6.37
N ALA A 214 13.47 7.06 -6.03
CA ALA A 214 12.84 5.76 -5.94
C ALA A 214 12.72 5.07 -7.31
N GLY A 215 12.37 5.82 -8.35
CA GLY A 215 12.38 5.35 -9.74
C GLY A 215 11.65 4.04 -9.94
N GLU A 216 12.33 3.04 -10.50
CA GLU A 216 11.79 1.70 -10.77
C GLU A 216 11.50 0.89 -9.50
N GLN A 217 11.98 1.32 -8.34
CA GLN A 217 11.67 0.68 -7.05
C GLN A 217 10.28 1.03 -6.52
N ILE A 218 9.53 1.93 -7.17
CA ILE A 218 8.14 2.23 -6.81
C ILE A 218 7.25 1.11 -7.32
N PHE A 219 6.75 0.28 -6.40
CA PHE A 219 5.84 -0.81 -6.71
C PHE A 219 4.38 -0.43 -6.49
N HIS A 220 4.12 0.52 -5.59
CA HIS A 220 2.79 1.05 -5.32
C HIS A 220 2.83 2.52 -4.94
N PHE A 221 1.71 3.22 -5.08
CA PHE A 221 1.64 4.65 -4.79
C PHE A 221 0.32 5.00 -4.11
N HIS A 222 0.40 5.50 -2.88
CA HIS A 222 -0.74 6.01 -2.13
C HIS A 222 -0.88 7.52 -2.28
N VAL A 223 -2.12 7.97 -2.31
CA VAL A 223 -2.47 9.39 -2.36
C VAL A 223 -3.43 9.78 -1.24
N ALA A 224 -2.97 10.68 -0.40
CA ALA A 224 -3.78 11.49 0.50
C ALA A 224 -3.21 12.91 0.50
N ASP A 225 -4.01 13.90 0.85
CA ASP A 225 -3.53 15.28 0.94
C ASP A 225 -2.77 15.53 2.26
N SER A 226 -2.17 16.70 2.41
CA SER A 226 -1.34 17.11 3.54
C SER A 226 -1.99 16.92 4.91
N ASN A 227 -3.31 16.93 4.99
CA ASN A 227 -4.12 16.73 6.18
C ASN A 227 -4.73 15.31 6.26
N ARG A 228 -4.23 14.38 5.46
CA ARG A 228 -4.73 13.01 5.24
C ARG A 228 -6.17 12.94 4.70
N TRP A 229 -6.67 14.03 4.14
CA TRP A 229 -7.93 14.05 3.41
C TRP A 229 -7.74 13.56 1.97
N TYR A 230 -8.85 13.49 1.22
CA TYR A 230 -8.78 13.15 -0.21
C TYR A 230 -7.91 14.14 -0.99
N PRO A 231 -7.21 13.72 -2.06
CA PRO A 231 -6.45 14.59 -2.95
C PRO A 231 -7.26 15.80 -3.43
N GLY A 232 -6.72 17.01 -3.20
CA GLY A 232 -7.40 18.30 -3.43
C GLY A 232 -8.17 18.82 -2.23
N GLY A 233 -8.09 18.16 -1.07
CA GLY A 233 -8.67 18.61 0.19
C GLY A 233 -7.68 19.31 1.13
N GLY A 234 -6.42 19.41 0.76
CA GLY A 234 -5.33 20.07 1.49
C GLY A 234 -4.54 21.01 0.57
N HIS A 235 -3.20 21.00 0.71
CA HIS A 235 -2.34 21.93 -0.03
C HIS A 235 -1.26 21.27 -0.89
N LEU A 236 -1.29 19.92 -1.09
CA LEU A 236 -0.33 19.26 -1.96
C LEU A 236 -0.58 19.57 -3.44
N ASP A 237 0.49 19.84 -4.18
CA ASP A 237 0.43 19.98 -5.63
C ASP A 237 0.47 18.62 -6.33
N PHE A 238 -0.70 17.97 -6.41
CA PHE A 238 -0.83 16.68 -7.09
C PHE A 238 -0.47 16.71 -8.57
N LYS A 239 -0.55 17.87 -9.23
CA LYS A 239 -0.12 17.99 -10.63
C LYS A 239 1.37 17.70 -10.75
N THR A 240 2.16 18.31 -9.90
CA THR A 240 3.62 18.16 -9.88
C THR A 240 4.03 16.76 -9.41
N ILE A 241 3.36 16.23 -8.38
CA ILE A 241 3.58 14.87 -7.85
C ILE A 241 3.32 13.81 -8.93
N LEU A 242 2.15 13.87 -9.60
CA LEU A 242 1.80 12.92 -10.66
C LEU A 242 2.69 13.05 -11.88
N HIS A 243 3.17 14.27 -12.18
CA HIS A 243 4.17 14.45 -13.23
C HIS A 243 5.49 13.79 -12.90
N ALA A 244 6.00 13.96 -11.69
CA ALA A 244 7.22 13.26 -11.22
C ALA A 244 7.04 11.74 -11.30
N LEU A 245 5.95 11.21 -10.75
CA LEU A 245 5.64 9.78 -10.80
C LEU A 245 5.58 9.23 -12.24
N LYS A 246 4.91 9.93 -13.14
CA LYS A 246 4.86 9.54 -14.57
C LYS A 246 6.24 9.54 -15.21
N SER A 247 7.09 10.49 -14.86
CA SER A 247 8.43 10.66 -15.42
C SER A 247 9.40 9.55 -15.00
N THR A 248 9.12 8.80 -13.91
CA THR A 248 9.87 7.57 -13.56
C THR A 248 9.54 6.39 -14.46
N GLY A 249 8.53 6.49 -15.32
CA GLY A 249 8.01 5.36 -16.09
C GLY A 249 7.03 4.48 -15.32
N TYR A 250 6.59 4.89 -14.14
CA TYR A 250 5.65 4.13 -13.30
C TYR A 250 4.36 3.81 -14.05
N GLN A 251 3.94 2.56 -14.00
CA GLN A 251 2.73 2.05 -14.65
C GLN A 251 1.82 1.29 -13.68
N GLY A 252 2.11 1.38 -12.39
CA GLY A 252 1.34 0.76 -11.32
C GLY A 252 0.01 1.47 -11.05
N TRP A 253 -0.49 1.29 -9.85
CA TRP A 253 -1.75 1.85 -9.38
C TRP A 253 -1.52 3.05 -8.48
N ILE A 254 -2.43 4.01 -8.56
CA ILE A 254 -2.53 5.15 -7.65
C ILE A 254 -3.74 4.90 -6.78
N SER A 255 -3.53 4.61 -5.50
CA SER A 255 -4.55 4.17 -4.56
C SER A 255 -4.84 5.26 -3.52
N GLY A 256 -6.11 5.58 -3.33
CA GLY A 256 -6.52 6.52 -2.29
C GLY A 256 -6.55 5.86 -0.91
N GLU A 257 -5.70 6.33 0.01
CA GLU A 257 -5.72 5.97 1.42
C GLU A 257 -5.87 7.23 2.28
N PHE A 258 -7.09 7.61 2.58
CA PHE A 258 -7.40 8.88 3.23
C PHE A 258 -8.60 8.79 4.18
N LEU A 259 -8.71 9.79 5.05
CA LEU A 259 -9.82 9.94 5.98
C LEU A 259 -11.15 10.16 5.24
N PRO A 260 -12.25 9.53 5.69
CA PRO A 260 -13.58 9.68 5.11
C PRO A 260 -14.25 11.01 5.51
N VAL A 261 -13.66 12.15 5.13
CA VAL A 261 -14.13 13.49 5.54
C VAL A 261 -14.64 14.25 4.31
N PRO A 262 -15.87 14.81 4.35
CA PRO A 262 -16.85 14.78 5.42
C PRO A 262 -17.54 13.42 5.59
N ASP A 263 -17.55 12.59 4.59
CA ASP A 263 -18.03 11.20 4.53
C ASP A 263 -17.29 10.43 3.43
N ALA A 264 -17.40 9.10 3.44
CA ALA A 264 -16.68 8.23 2.52
C ALA A 264 -17.03 8.47 1.05
N ASP A 265 -18.32 8.59 0.75
CA ASP A 265 -18.81 8.74 -0.63
C ASP A 265 -18.34 10.10 -1.23
N THR A 266 -18.46 11.17 -0.45
CA THR A 266 -18.01 12.52 -0.83
C THR A 266 -16.50 12.56 -1.01
N ALA A 267 -15.74 12.00 -0.07
CA ALA A 267 -14.28 11.97 -0.13
C ALA A 267 -13.78 11.21 -1.37
N ALA A 268 -14.33 10.02 -1.62
CA ALA A 268 -13.99 9.21 -2.78
C ALA A 268 -14.36 9.90 -4.10
N GLN A 269 -15.55 10.51 -4.19
CA GLN A 269 -15.98 11.26 -5.39
C GLN A 269 -15.08 12.46 -5.67
N LYS A 270 -14.71 13.23 -4.66
CA LYS A 270 -13.81 14.38 -4.81
C LYS A 270 -12.41 13.94 -5.20
N SER A 271 -11.88 12.89 -4.57
CA SER A 271 -10.59 12.31 -4.90
C SER A 271 -10.49 11.92 -6.37
N ILE A 272 -11.39 11.06 -6.84
CA ILE A 272 -11.33 10.56 -8.21
C ILE A 272 -11.56 11.68 -9.23
N THR A 273 -12.43 12.65 -8.93
CA THR A 273 -12.68 13.81 -9.80
C THR A 273 -11.43 14.68 -9.91
N HIS A 274 -10.74 14.94 -8.79
CA HIS A 274 -9.51 15.72 -8.77
C HIS A 274 -8.39 15.03 -9.55
N LEU A 275 -8.14 13.75 -9.25
CA LEU A 275 -7.08 12.99 -9.91
C LEU A 275 -7.31 12.83 -11.41
N LYS A 276 -8.54 12.50 -11.86
CA LYS A 276 -8.86 12.37 -13.30
C LYS A 276 -8.63 13.65 -14.10
N ARG A 277 -8.74 14.83 -13.49
CA ARG A 277 -8.43 16.12 -14.16
C ARG A 277 -6.93 16.33 -14.35
N LEU A 278 -6.10 15.71 -13.51
CA LEU A 278 -4.64 15.87 -13.51
C LEU A 278 -3.93 14.77 -14.29
N LEU A 279 -4.59 13.63 -14.46
CA LEU A 279 -4.07 12.53 -15.28
C LEU A 279 -4.19 12.86 -16.78
N PRO A 280 -3.17 12.49 -17.59
CA PRO A 280 -3.15 12.77 -19.03
C PRO A 280 -4.16 11.95 -19.82
#